data_92a77b607c52c9c27c2447e132e1932c
#
_entry.id   92a77b607c52c9c27c2447e132e1932c
#
_cell.length_a   1.000
_cell.length_b   1.000
_cell.length_c   1.000
_cell.angle_alpha   90.00
_cell.angle_beta   90.00
_cell.angle_gamma   90.00
#
_symmetry.space_group_name_H-M   'P 1'
#
loop_
_entity.id
_entity.type
_entity.pdbx_description
1 polymer ?
#
loop_
_entity_poly.entity_id
_entity_poly.type
_entity_poly.pdbx_seq_one_letter_code
_entity_poly.pdbx_strand_id
1 'polypeptide(L)'
;MPGGQSGWIRGLTGDQEIAARFSNQAQFESFARFESALIAGLARVGLIESQAASDLEGRILEFKPDENRIAAAAVIDGVPVPEYVRQLRRTLSGPGSELVHHGATSQDLTDTATVEALRKVIDIASARLDLLIADLDALEARDGNRTLKAITRMQEALDIQASSRIRIWRDPLKALSERVPSLRLETGKLQFGGAVGDLQALGENAETVAVTIADKLGLDWPGNGWHTTRRPFLACAGWLSELSAALGKIGQDVAMMALRGSVDIAFSGGGSSSAMPNKQNPVAAERLVALARFNTSLMGAMHQAQIHEMERSGAAMTLEWMVLPQICETTGCGLLACRELIGSVTRMGRET
;
A
#
# COMPACT_ATOMS: atom_id res chain seq x y z
N MET A 1 -12.56 -4.17 3.48
CA MET A 1 -12.85 -5.02 2.29
C MET A 1 -14.33 -5.21 2.17
N PRO A 2 -14.98 -5.05 0.99
CA PRO A 2 -16.37 -5.43 0.83
C PRO A 2 -16.50 -6.92 1.22
N GLY A 3 -17.38 -7.21 2.17
CA GLY A 3 -17.60 -8.56 2.67
C GLY A 3 -18.08 -9.49 1.57
N GLY A 4 -17.36 -10.58 1.33
CA GLY A 4 -17.78 -11.58 0.35
C GLY A 4 -16.71 -12.57 -0.10
N GLN A 5 -15.42 -12.35 0.19
CA GLN A 5 -14.42 -13.35 -0.13
C GLN A 5 -14.40 -14.45 0.94
N SER A 6 -14.57 -15.71 0.50
CA SER A 6 -14.38 -16.86 1.38
C SER A 6 -12.97 -16.90 1.97
N GLY A 7 -12.83 -17.51 3.16
CA GLY A 7 -11.53 -17.55 3.86
C GLY A 7 -10.39 -18.14 3.02
N TRP A 8 -10.69 -19.12 2.15
CA TRP A 8 -9.68 -19.73 1.26
C TRP A 8 -9.22 -18.80 0.14
N ILE A 9 -10.12 -17.96 -0.44
CA ILE A 9 -9.72 -16.92 -1.41
C ILE A 9 -8.78 -15.91 -0.75
N ARG A 10 -9.12 -15.46 0.46
CA ARG A 10 -8.26 -14.55 1.23
C ARG A 10 -6.88 -15.16 1.52
N GLY A 11 -6.82 -16.48 1.79
CA GLY A 11 -5.55 -17.21 1.92
C GLY A 11 -4.70 -17.21 0.65
N LEU A 12 -5.35 -17.18 -0.53
CA LEU A 12 -4.66 -17.14 -1.83
C LEU A 12 -4.23 -15.73 -2.26
N THR A 13 -4.99 -14.71 -1.89
CA THR A 13 -4.86 -13.37 -2.50
C THR A 13 -4.55 -12.26 -1.50
N GLY A 14 -4.62 -12.55 -0.20
CA GLY A 14 -4.47 -11.58 0.88
C GLY A 14 -3.05 -11.54 1.46
N ASP A 15 -2.76 -10.42 2.13
CA ASP A 15 -1.55 -10.18 2.91
C ASP A 15 -1.95 -9.54 4.24
N GLN A 16 -1.88 -10.31 5.33
CA GLN A 16 -2.33 -9.85 6.65
C GLN A 16 -1.48 -8.71 7.20
N GLU A 17 -0.17 -8.70 6.93
CA GLU A 17 0.73 -7.64 7.40
C GLU A 17 0.38 -6.30 6.73
N ILE A 18 0.08 -6.31 5.44
CA ILE A 18 -0.35 -5.11 4.70
C ILE A 18 -1.78 -4.73 5.06
N ALA A 19 -2.72 -5.69 5.14
CA ALA A 19 -4.10 -5.45 5.51
C ALA A 19 -4.23 -4.77 6.88
N ALA A 20 -3.36 -5.13 7.84
CA ALA A 20 -3.33 -4.52 9.17
C ALA A 20 -3.03 -3.00 9.12
N ARG A 21 -2.36 -2.49 8.08
CA ARG A 21 -2.07 -1.05 7.95
C ARG A 21 -3.32 -0.21 7.61
N PHE A 22 -4.36 -0.86 7.10
CA PHE A 22 -5.65 -0.23 6.76
C PHE A 22 -6.77 -0.63 7.74
N SER A 23 -6.44 -1.27 8.88
CA SER A 23 -7.41 -1.62 9.90
C SER A 23 -7.99 -0.37 10.58
N ASN A 24 -9.19 -0.49 11.17
CA ASN A 24 -9.79 0.58 11.97
C ASN A 24 -8.84 1.04 13.09
N GLN A 25 -8.20 0.10 13.77
CA GLN A 25 -7.23 0.41 14.82
C GLN A 25 -6.10 1.30 14.30
N ALA A 26 -5.44 0.92 13.17
CA ALA A 26 -4.37 1.70 12.59
C ALA A 26 -4.82 3.11 12.18
N GLN A 27 -6.03 3.22 11.61
CA GLN A 27 -6.60 4.52 11.23
C GLN A 27 -6.90 5.39 12.45
N PHE A 28 -7.53 4.86 13.50
CA PHE A 28 -7.86 5.64 14.68
C PHE A 28 -6.62 6.03 15.50
N GLU A 29 -5.60 5.20 15.52
CA GLU A 29 -4.29 5.58 16.07
C GLU A 29 -3.63 6.73 15.28
N SER A 30 -3.77 6.72 13.94
CA SER A 30 -3.31 7.82 13.09
C SER A 30 -4.10 9.11 13.36
N PHE A 31 -5.43 9.01 13.49
CA PHE A 31 -6.28 10.16 13.83
C PHE A 31 -5.87 10.77 15.18
N ALA A 32 -5.59 9.93 16.20
CA ALA A 32 -5.12 10.40 17.48
C ALA A 32 -3.76 11.14 17.37
N ARG A 33 -2.82 10.59 16.58
CA ARG A 33 -1.53 11.27 16.34
C ARG A 33 -1.71 12.60 15.61
N PHE A 34 -2.60 12.67 14.63
CA PHE A 34 -2.91 13.91 13.91
C PHE A 34 -3.50 14.97 14.87
N GLU A 35 -4.52 14.61 15.64
CA GLU A 35 -5.15 15.53 16.60
C GLU A 35 -4.17 15.98 17.69
N SER A 36 -3.34 15.08 18.19
CA SER A 36 -2.26 15.41 19.13
C SER A 36 -1.25 16.39 18.52
N ALA A 37 -0.84 16.17 17.27
CA ALA A 37 0.06 17.06 16.55
C ALA A 37 -0.57 18.43 16.25
N LEU A 38 -1.87 18.46 15.97
CA LEU A 38 -2.63 19.70 15.79
C LEU A 38 -2.65 20.53 17.07
N ILE A 39 -2.92 19.92 18.23
CA ILE A 39 -2.87 20.60 19.53
C ILE A 39 -1.48 21.21 19.78
N ALA A 40 -0.42 20.47 19.48
CA ALA A 40 0.95 21.01 19.59
C ALA A 40 1.19 22.20 18.65
N GLY A 41 0.68 22.14 17.41
CA GLY A 41 0.74 23.26 16.47
C GLY A 41 0.01 24.50 16.97
N LEU A 42 -1.18 24.32 17.54
CA LEU A 42 -1.97 25.41 18.14
C LEU A 42 -1.28 26.03 19.38
N ALA A 43 -0.60 25.21 20.19
CA ALA A 43 0.20 25.70 21.29
C ALA A 43 1.41 26.52 20.82
N ARG A 44 2.08 26.07 19.74
CA ARG A 44 3.23 26.78 19.17
C ARG A 44 2.89 28.21 18.70
N VAL A 45 1.66 28.44 18.30
CA VAL A 45 1.17 29.77 17.88
C VAL A 45 0.44 30.52 19.02
N GLY A 46 0.47 29.98 20.24
CA GLY A 46 -0.05 30.65 21.43
C GLY A 46 -1.57 30.58 21.63
N LEU A 47 -2.27 29.71 20.86
CA LEU A 47 -3.71 29.49 21.02
C LEU A 47 -4.05 28.59 22.22
N ILE A 48 -3.10 27.78 22.67
CA ILE A 48 -3.19 26.91 23.85
C ILE A 48 -1.93 27.13 24.68
N GLU A 49 -2.06 27.19 26.00
CA GLU A 49 -0.92 27.21 26.91
C GLU A 49 -0.18 25.87 26.85
N SER A 50 1.17 25.91 26.89
CA SER A 50 2.01 24.73 26.63
C SER A 50 1.75 23.58 27.59
N GLN A 51 1.48 23.84 28.90
CA GLN A 51 1.17 22.75 29.83
C GLN A 51 -0.18 22.11 29.52
N ALA A 52 -1.20 22.91 29.23
CA ALA A 52 -2.52 22.42 28.85
C ALA A 52 -2.47 21.61 27.54
N ALA A 53 -1.67 22.02 26.56
CA ALA A 53 -1.44 21.30 25.33
C ALA A 53 -0.81 19.93 25.59
N SER A 54 0.25 19.86 26.41
CA SER A 54 0.92 18.59 26.75
C SER A 54 -0.04 17.60 27.43
N ASP A 55 -0.90 18.09 28.33
CA ASP A 55 -1.89 17.27 29.01
C ASP A 55 -2.96 16.74 28.02
N LEU A 56 -3.40 17.59 27.07
CA LEU A 56 -4.34 17.19 26.02
C LEU A 56 -3.72 16.19 25.05
N GLU A 57 -2.49 16.40 24.59
CA GLU A 57 -1.77 15.48 23.72
C GLU A 57 -1.73 14.06 24.29
N GLY A 58 -1.38 13.91 25.58
CA GLY A 58 -1.35 12.63 26.26
C GLY A 58 -2.73 11.95 26.29
N ARG A 59 -3.77 12.69 26.65
CA ARG A 59 -5.15 12.16 26.71
C ARG A 59 -5.71 11.81 25.34
N ILE A 60 -5.36 12.55 24.29
CA ILE A 60 -5.75 12.24 22.91
C ILE A 60 -5.12 10.90 22.46
N LEU A 61 -3.85 10.67 22.75
CA LEU A 61 -3.15 9.45 22.39
C LEU A 61 -3.65 8.22 23.17
N GLU A 62 -4.17 8.40 24.38
CA GLU A 62 -4.77 7.32 25.18
C GLU A 62 -6.24 7.04 24.83
N PHE A 63 -6.88 7.89 24.03
CA PHE A 63 -8.29 7.75 23.66
C PHE A 63 -8.57 6.45 22.95
N LYS A 64 -9.64 5.77 23.36
CA LYS A 64 -10.15 4.52 22.74
C LYS A 64 -11.55 4.79 22.20
N PRO A 65 -11.70 4.85 20.87
CA PRO A 65 -13.01 5.09 20.25
C PRO A 65 -13.92 3.84 20.29
N ASP A 66 -15.22 4.07 20.34
CA ASP A 66 -16.24 3.04 20.07
C ASP A 66 -16.35 2.86 18.55
N GLU A 67 -15.66 1.84 18.04
CA GLU A 67 -15.59 1.51 16.61
C GLU A 67 -16.96 1.21 16.01
N ASN A 68 -17.85 0.55 16.75
CA ASN A 68 -19.17 0.18 16.24
C ASN A 68 -20.04 1.42 16.01
N ARG A 69 -19.98 2.38 16.92
CA ARG A 69 -20.69 3.66 16.75
C ARG A 69 -20.12 4.47 15.61
N ILE A 70 -18.77 4.49 15.44
CA ILE A 70 -18.14 5.17 14.30
C ILE A 70 -18.58 4.51 12.99
N ALA A 71 -18.57 3.18 12.90
CA ALA A 71 -18.98 2.47 11.70
C ALA A 71 -20.46 2.75 11.35
N ALA A 72 -21.35 2.78 12.34
CA ALA A 72 -22.77 3.10 12.13
C ALA A 72 -22.96 4.55 11.65
N ALA A 73 -22.23 5.52 12.25
CA ALA A 73 -22.29 6.92 11.84
C ALA A 73 -21.70 7.15 10.46
N ALA A 74 -20.62 6.46 10.11
CA ALA A 74 -19.96 6.58 8.82
C ALA A 74 -20.87 6.20 7.63
N VAL A 75 -21.85 5.34 7.82
CA VAL A 75 -22.86 5.03 6.80
C VAL A 75 -23.74 6.25 6.47
N ILE A 76 -23.96 7.11 7.47
CA ILE A 76 -24.78 8.33 7.33
C ILE A 76 -23.94 9.52 6.88
N ASP A 77 -22.78 9.69 7.53
CA ASP A 77 -21.89 10.86 7.33
C ASP A 77 -20.97 10.69 6.10
N GLY A 78 -20.85 9.48 5.55
CA GLY A 78 -19.94 9.14 4.44
C GLY A 78 -18.46 9.04 4.86
N VAL A 79 -18.12 9.40 6.11
CA VAL A 79 -16.74 9.41 6.66
C VAL A 79 -16.76 9.10 8.16
N PRO A 80 -15.68 8.50 8.72
CA PRO A 80 -15.64 8.10 10.13
C PRO A 80 -15.36 9.25 11.11
N VAL A 81 -14.75 10.33 10.66
CA VAL A 81 -14.15 11.39 11.49
C VAL A 81 -15.17 12.19 12.32
N PRO A 82 -16.38 12.53 11.84
CA PRO A 82 -17.31 13.34 12.65
C PRO A 82 -17.69 12.65 13.97
N GLU A 83 -17.97 11.34 13.95
CA GLU A 83 -18.29 10.60 15.19
C GLU A 83 -17.01 10.37 16.03
N TYR A 84 -15.86 10.10 15.41
CA TYR A 84 -14.59 9.99 16.10
C TYR A 84 -14.29 11.26 16.92
N VAL A 85 -14.35 12.44 16.29
CA VAL A 85 -14.11 13.74 16.96
C VAL A 85 -15.16 14.02 18.02
N ARG A 86 -16.42 13.65 17.79
CA ARG A 86 -17.51 13.81 18.78
C ARG A 86 -17.25 12.99 20.03
N GLN A 87 -16.78 11.75 19.88
CA GLN A 87 -16.40 10.88 21.00
C GLN A 87 -15.17 11.44 21.71
N LEU A 88 -14.13 11.83 20.98
CA LEU A 88 -12.92 12.40 21.54
C LEU A 88 -13.22 13.64 22.38
N ARG A 89 -13.97 14.60 21.85
CA ARG A 89 -14.37 15.83 22.58
C ARG A 89 -15.13 15.55 23.87
N ARG A 90 -15.92 14.49 23.93
CA ARG A 90 -16.65 14.09 25.14
C ARG A 90 -15.74 13.56 26.25
N THR A 91 -14.59 13.04 25.93
CA THR A 91 -13.62 12.50 26.90
C THR A 91 -12.63 13.54 27.39
N LEU A 92 -12.52 14.67 26.69
CA LEU A 92 -11.60 15.72 27.01
C LEU A 92 -12.29 16.85 27.79
N SER A 93 -11.53 17.50 28.65
CA SER A 93 -11.97 18.65 29.46
C SER A 93 -10.74 19.49 29.84
N GLY A 94 -10.95 20.71 30.24
CA GLY A 94 -9.89 21.65 30.60
C GLY A 94 -9.56 22.62 29.48
N PRO A 95 -8.64 23.55 29.72
CA PRO A 95 -8.27 24.61 28.78
C PRO A 95 -7.78 24.02 27.43
N GLY A 96 -8.29 24.55 26.33
CA GLY A 96 -7.92 24.14 24.98
C GLY A 96 -8.67 22.90 24.44
N SER A 97 -9.48 22.20 25.27
CA SER A 97 -10.24 21.03 24.79
C SER A 97 -11.26 21.36 23.69
N GLU A 98 -11.75 22.59 23.64
CA GLU A 98 -12.61 23.13 22.59
C GLU A 98 -11.91 23.28 21.23
N LEU A 99 -10.56 23.33 21.23
CA LEU A 99 -9.74 23.47 20.04
C LEU A 99 -9.37 22.13 19.37
N VAL A 100 -9.80 20.99 19.92
CA VAL A 100 -9.67 19.71 19.25
C VAL A 100 -10.34 19.78 17.87
N HIS A 101 -9.63 19.35 16.84
CA HIS A 101 -10.07 19.42 15.44
C HIS A 101 -10.26 20.86 14.91
N HIS A 102 -9.66 21.86 15.55
CA HIS A 102 -9.75 23.25 15.12
C HIS A 102 -8.96 23.49 13.83
N GLY A 103 -9.62 24.03 12.82
CA GLY A 103 -9.00 24.29 11.49
C GLY A 103 -8.80 23.05 10.62
N ALA A 104 -9.11 21.84 11.11
CA ALA A 104 -9.02 20.59 10.35
C ALA A 104 -10.36 20.19 9.73
N THR A 105 -10.30 19.21 8.82
CA THR A 105 -11.47 18.55 8.25
C THR A 105 -11.29 17.04 8.24
N SER A 106 -12.37 16.29 8.04
CA SER A 106 -12.34 14.82 7.98
C SER A 106 -11.31 14.28 7.01
N GLN A 107 -11.14 14.90 5.85
CA GLN A 107 -10.20 14.45 4.83
C GLN A 107 -8.74 14.64 5.26
N ASP A 108 -8.43 15.63 6.07
CA ASP A 108 -7.07 15.83 6.60
C ASP A 108 -6.63 14.60 7.42
N LEU A 109 -7.54 14.05 8.23
CA LEU A 109 -7.26 12.87 9.05
C LEU A 109 -7.21 11.59 8.20
N THR A 110 -8.21 11.38 7.35
CA THR A 110 -8.29 10.13 6.55
C THR A 110 -7.17 10.03 5.53
N ASP A 111 -6.81 11.12 4.87
CA ASP A 111 -5.72 11.13 3.90
C ASP A 111 -4.35 10.99 4.59
N THR A 112 -4.12 11.67 5.71
CA THR A 112 -2.88 11.51 6.48
C THR A 112 -2.73 10.09 7.01
N ALA A 113 -3.82 9.46 7.49
CA ALA A 113 -3.79 8.06 7.89
C ALA A 113 -3.46 7.13 6.72
N THR A 114 -3.99 7.41 5.54
CA THR A 114 -3.66 6.67 4.32
C THR A 114 -2.20 6.86 3.93
N VAL A 115 -1.65 8.07 4.01
CA VAL A 115 -0.21 8.35 3.78
C VAL A 115 0.66 7.54 4.73
N GLU A 116 0.35 7.52 6.02
CA GLU A 116 1.11 6.73 7.01
C GLU A 116 1.04 5.23 6.72
N ALA A 117 -0.15 4.72 6.32
CA ALA A 117 -0.31 3.32 5.89
C ALA A 117 0.54 3.02 4.66
N LEU A 118 0.49 3.86 3.62
CA LEU A 118 1.25 3.68 2.39
C LEU A 118 2.77 3.71 2.62
N ARG A 119 3.26 4.57 3.50
CA ARG A 119 4.69 4.56 3.89
C ARG A 119 5.12 3.20 4.43
N LYS A 120 4.30 2.61 5.31
CA LYS A 120 4.56 1.26 5.84
C LYS A 120 4.45 0.18 4.77
N VAL A 121 3.50 0.31 3.85
CA VAL A 121 3.38 -0.60 2.69
C VAL A 121 4.63 -0.52 1.81
N ILE A 122 5.13 0.68 1.51
CA ILE A 122 6.36 0.88 0.72
C ILE A 122 7.55 0.22 1.43
N ASP A 123 7.68 0.38 2.76
CA ASP A 123 8.76 -0.22 3.53
C ASP A 123 8.71 -1.76 3.48
N ILE A 124 7.52 -2.35 3.70
CA ILE A 124 7.31 -3.80 3.63
C ILE A 124 7.58 -4.32 2.21
N ALA A 125 7.01 -3.68 1.20
CA ALA A 125 7.17 -4.10 -0.20
C ALA A 125 8.63 -3.97 -0.67
N SER A 126 9.32 -2.88 -0.31
CA SER A 126 10.75 -2.69 -0.61
C SER A 126 11.62 -3.78 0.01
N ALA A 127 11.44 -4.08 1.29
CA ALA A 127 12.21 -5.14 1.96
C ALA A 127 11.99 -6.52 1.29
N ARG A 128 10.74 -6.84 0.93
CA ARG A 128 10.41 -8.10 0.23
C ARG A 128 10.95 -8.12 -1.20
N LEU A 129 10.96 -6.98 -1.88
CA LEU A 129 11.51 -6.81 -3.23
C LEU A 129 13.02 -7.05 -3.24
N ASP A 130 13.76 -6.49 -2.28
CA ASP A 130 15.21 -6.69 -2.16
C ASP A 130 15.56 -8.17 -1.89
N LEU A 131 14.76 -8.85 -1.06
CA LEU A 131 14.90 -10.29 -0.85
C LEU A 131 14.62 -11.11 -2.13
N LEU A 132 13.61 -10.74 -2.92
CA LEU A 132 13.32 -11.40 -4.19
C LEU A 132 14.44 -11.20 -5.22
N ILE A 133 15.01 -9.99 -5.27
CA ILE A 133 16.17 -9.69 -6.14
C ILE A 133 17.35 -10.59 -5.74
N ALA A 134 17.63 -10.75 -4.46
CA ALA A 134 18.68 -11.63 -3.96
C ALA A 134 18.39 -13.11 -4.30
N ASP A 135 17.14 -13.57 -4.17
CA ASP A 135 16.74 -14.93 -4.57
C ASP A 135 16.98 -15.18 -6.07
N LEU A 136 16.72 -14.17 -6.93
CA LEU A 136 16.99 -14.25 -8.39
C LEU A 136 18.49 -14.18 -8.70
N ASP A 137 19.28 -13.38 -7.98
CA ASP A 137 20.74 -13.37 -8.12
C ASP A 137 21.33 -14.75 -7.74
N ALA A 138 20.83 -15.38 -6.69
CA ALA A 138 21.22 -16.73 -6.29
C ALA A 138 20.83 -17.79 -7.34
N LEU A 139 19.65 -17.68 -7.92
CA LEU A 139 19.20 -18.55 -9.02
C LEU A 139 20.10 -18.38 -10.26
N GLU A 140 20.46 -17.15 -10.63
CA GLU A 140 21.40 -16.89 -11.73
C GLU A 140 22.80 -17.47 -11.45
N ALA A 141 23.30 -17.30 -10.24
CA ALA A 141 24.60 -17.87 -9.86
C ALA A 141 24.64 -19.41 -9.95
N ARG A 142 23.54 -20.08 -9.57
CA ARG A 142 23.44 -21.56 -9.60
C ARG A 142 23.21 -22.13 -11.00
N ASP A 143 22.27 -21.58 -11.75
CA ASP A 143 21.76 -22.16 -12.98
C ASP A 143 22.01 -21.29 -14.24
N GLY A 144 22.57 -20.10 -14.11
CA GLY A 144 22.68 -19.10 -15.19
C GLY A 144 23.38 -19.57 -16.46
N ASN A 145 24.32 -20.50 -16.34
CA ASN A 145 25.06 -21.04 -17.48
C ASN A 145 24.35 -22.23 -18.19
N ARG A 146 23.22 -22.69 -17.66
CA ARG A 146 22.44 -23.76 -18.27
C ARG A 146 21.71 -23.27 -19.51
N THR A 147 21.47 -24.19 -20.44
CA THR A 147 20.79 -23.89 -21.71
C THR A 147 19.28 -23.93 -21.55
N LEU A 148 18.60 -22.89 -22.04
CA LEU A 148 17.15 -22.81 -22.22
C LEU A 148 16.79 -22.60 -23.68
N LYS A 149 15.61 -23.11 -24.09
CA LYS A 149 15.03 -22.72 -25.36
C LYS A 149 14.28 -21.39 -25.23
N ALA A 150 14.67 -20.38 -26.00
CA ALA A 150 13.90 -19.17 -26.15
C ALA A 150 12.55 -19.46 -26.83
N ILE A 151 11.50 -18.79 -26.37
CA ILE A 151 10.16 -18.89 -26.95
C ILE A 151 9.75 -17.48 -27.40
N THR A 152 9.43 -17.35 -28.68
CA THR A 152 8.89 -16.13 -29.26
C THR A 152 7.57 -16.43 -29.94
N ARG A 153 6.53 -15.64 -29.66
CA ARG A 153 5.18 -15.81 -30.25
C ARG A 153 4.68 -17.25 -30.15
N MET A 154 4.90 -17.91 -28.99
CA MET A 154 4.52 -19.31 -28.71
C MET A 154 5.25 -20.38 -29.55
N GLN A 155 6.36 -20.02 -30.19
CA GLN A 155 7.19 -20.94 -30.94
C GLN A 155 8.61 -21.01 -30.41
N GLU A 156 9.24 -22.17 -30.47
CA GLU A 156 10.65 -22.34 -30.16
C GLU A 156 11.52 -21.52 -31.12
N ALA A 157 12.50 -20.85 -30.55
CA ALA A 157 13.48 -20.08 -31.29
C ALA A 157 14.91 -20.60 -30.99
N LEU A 158 15.85 -19.72 -30.71
CA LEU A 158 17.24 -20.08 -30.45
C LEU A 158 17.44 -20.60 -29.02
N ASP A 159 18.55 -21.29 -28.79
CA ASP A 159 19.03 -21.60 -27.47
C ASP A 159 19.63 -20.32 -26.82
N ILE A 160 19.32 -20.12 -25.54
CA ILE A 160 19.82 -19.04 -24.71
C ILE A 160 20.34 -19.60 -23.38
N GLN A 161 21.13 -18.81 -22.68
CA GLN A 161 21.47 -19.12 -21.30
C GLN A 161 20.32 -18.77 -20.35
N ALA A 162 20.16 -19.54 -19.27
CA ALA A 162 19.17 -19.27 -18.23
C ALA A 162 19.34 -17.89 -17.61
N SER A 163 20.60 -17.40 -17.48
CA SER A 163 20.91 -16.04 -17.04
C SER A 163 20.20 -14.95 -17.84
N SER A 164 20.06 -15.13 -19.18
CA SER A 164 19.35 -14.16 -20.01
C SER A 164 17.88 -14.02 -19.61
N ARG A 165 17.19 -15.13 -19.27
CA ARG A 165 15.81 -15.09 -18.80
C ARG A 165 15.69 -14.53 -17.40
N ILE A 166 16.58 -14.92 -16.49
CA ILE A 166 16.60 -14.43 -15.11
C ILE A 166 16.80 -12.90 -15.07
N ARG A 167 17.68 -12.38 -15.90
CA ARG A 167 17.90 -10.92 -16.02
C ARG A 167 16.64 -10.18 -16.49
N ILE A 168 15.89 -10.73 -17.45
CA ILE A 168 14.61 -10.15 -17.89
C ILE A 168 13.61 -10.06 -16.72
N TRP A 169 13.64 -10.98 -15.76
CA TRP A 169 12.81 -10.94 -14.56
C TRP A 169 13.34 -9.96 -13.51
N ARG A 170 14.66 -9.96 -13.30
CA ARG A 170 15.32 -9.21 -12.22
C ARG A 170 15.48 -7.72 -12.51
N ASP A 171 15.90 -7.35 -13.71
CA ASP A 171 16.29 -5.97 -14.01
C ASP A 171 15.14 -4.97 -13.85
N PRO A 172 13.88 -5.25 -14.24
CA PRO A 172 12.74 -4.41 -13.91
C PRO A 172 12.51 -4.26 -12.39
N LEU A 173 12.76 -5.31 -11.61
CA LEU A 173 12.62 -5.28 -10.16
C LEU A 173 13.72 -4.38 -9.53
N LYS A 174 14.96 -4.44 -10.02
CA LYS A 174 16.05 -3.54 -9.59
C LYS A 174 15.70 -2.07 -9.88
N ALA A 175 15.20 -1.77 -11.07
CA ALA A 175 14.76 -0.42 -11.42
C ALA A 175 13.62 0.09 -10.52
N LEU A 176 12.70 -0.79 -10.09
CA LEU A 176 11.66 -0.44 -9.13
C LEU A 176 12.21 -0.21 -7.72
N SER A 177 13.19 -1.01 -7.27
CA SER A 177 13.86 -0.80 -5.98
C SER A 177 14.59 0.55 -5.95
N GLU A 178 15.28 0.93 -7.02
CA GLU A 178 15.97 2.22 -7.16
C GLU A 178 15.03 3.44 -7.06
N ARG A 179 13.74 3.29 -7.38
CA ARG A 179 12.73 4.36 -7.29
C ARG A 179 12.16 4.56 -5.88
N VAL A 180 12.40 3.65 -4.94
CA VAL A 180 11.80 3.69 -3.59
C VAL A 180 12.11 4.99 -2.83
N PRO A 181 13.34 5.56 -2.85
CA PRO A 181 13.60 6.82 -2.16
C PRO A 181 12.74 7.98 -2.68
N SER A 182 12.61 8.14 -3.99
CA SER A 182 11.77 9.19 -4.58
C SER A 182 10.29 8.95 -4.31
N LEU A 183 9.83 7.70 -4.35
CA LEU A 183 8.46 7.32 -4.03
C LEU A 183 8.09 7.68 -2.58
N ARG A 184 9.00 7.46 -1.63
CA ARG A 184 8.79 7.85 -0.22
C ARG A 184 8.57 9.35 -0.08
N LEU A 185 9.34 10.17 -0.82
CA LEU A 185 9.20 11.63 -0.82
C LEU A 185 7.88 12.06 -1.47
N GLU A 186 7.46 11.41 -2.56
CA GLU A 186 6.20 11.73 -3.24
C GLU A 186 4.98 11.36 -2.40
N THR A 187 5.01 10.21 -1.72
CA THR A 187 3.90 9.68 -0.93
C THR A 187 3.82 10.29 0.47
N GLY A 188 4.96 10.64 1.07
CA GLY A 188 5.07 11.06 2.48
C GLY A 188 4.61 12.50 2.77
N LYS A 189 3.52 12.98 2.16
CA LYS A 189 3.02 14.34 2.31
C LYS A 189 1.90 14.44 3.34
N LEU A 190 2.00 15.41 4.26
CA LEU A 190 0.90 15.77 5.14
C LEU A 190 -0.29 16.26 4.33
N GLN A 191 -1.49 15.73 4.59
CA GLN A 191 -2.73 16.36 4.16
C GLN A 191 -3.23 17.28 5.27
N PHE A 192 -3.28 18.57 5.00
CA PHE A 192 -3.87 19.55 5.89
C PHE A 192 -4.36 20.74 5.07
N GLY A 193 -5.65 20.96 5.04
CA GLY A 193 -6.27 22.02 4.22
C GLY A 193 -7.51 22.61 4.87
N GLY A 194 -8.04 21.99 5.91
CA GLY A 194 -9.25 22.46 6.57
C GLY A 194 -10.50 22.36 5.70
N ALA A 195 -11.49 23.19 5.98
CA ALA A 195 -12.84 23.03 5.42
C ALA A 195 -12.89 23.04 3.90
N VAL A 196 -12.14 23.92 3.23
CA VAL A 196 -12.16 24.13 1.78
C VAL A 196 -10.78 24.07 1.12
N GLY A 197 -9.75 23.67 1.86
CA GLY A 197 -8.40 23.49 1.33
C GLY A 197 -7.44 24.66 1.52
N ASP A 198 -7.83 25.73 2.21
CA ASP A 198 -7.08 26.99 2.33
C ASP A 198 -6.72 27.39 3.78
N LEU A 199 -7.06 26.56 4.77
CA LEU A 199 -6.75 26.77 6.19
C LEU A 199 -7.23 28.12 6.76
N GLN A 200 -8.30 28.71 6.24
CA GLN A 200 -8.84 30.02 6.65
C GLN A 200 -9.02 30.15 8.18
N ALA A 201 -9.44 29.07 8.85
CA ALA A 201 -9.68 29.08 10.30
C ALA A 201 -8.42 29.36 11.13
N LEU A 202 -7.24 29.17 10.57
CA LEU A 202 -5.94 29.38 11.21
C LEU A 202 -5.28 30.72 10.83
N GLY A 203 -5.74 31.36 9.74
CA GLY A 203 -5.21 32.64 9.27
C GLY A 203 -3.69 32.63 9.12
N GLU A 204 -3.01 33.63 9.65
CA GLU A 204 -1.55 33.78 9.59
C GLU A 204 -0.79 32.64 10.31
N ASN A 205 -1.44 31.88 11.16
CA ASN A 205 -0.84 30.77 11.91
C ASN A 205 -0.79 29.48 11.11
N ALA A 206 -1.47 29.40 9.97
CA ALA A 206 -1.67 28.16 9.20
C ALA A 206 -0.37 27.44 8.87
N GLU A 207 0.63 28.15 8.36
CA GLU A 207 1.93 27.56 7.98
C GLU A 207 2.67 26.98 9.19
N THR A 208 2.72 27.74 10.31
CA THR A 208 3.40 27.27 11.53
C THR A 208 2.74 26.03 12.11
N VAL A 209 1.40 25.98 12.12
CA VAL A 209 0.64 24.83 12.60
C VAL A 209 0.88 23.63 11.68
N ALA A 210 0.79 23.80 10.35
CA ALA A 210 1.00 22.73 9.38
C ALA A 210 2.41 22.12 9.44
N VAL A 211 3.45 22.97 9.50
CA VAL A 211 4.84 22.50 9.66
C VAL A 211 5.00 21.73 10.98
N THR A 212 4.39 22.21 12.08
CA THR A 212 4.47 21.51 13.37
C THR A 212 3.80 20.13 13.32
N ILE A 213 2.64 20.02 12.64
CA ILE A 213 1.97 18.72 12.44
C ILE A 213 2.87 17.80 11.60
N ALA A 214 3.40 18.30 10.49
CA ALA A 214 4.27 17.52 9.61
C ALA A 214 5.50 16.98 10.34
N ASP A 215 6.20 17.83 11.08
CA ASP A 215 7.38 17.45 11.88
C ASP A 215 7.04 16.35 12.90
N LYS A 216 5.94 16.51 13.65
CA LYS A 216 5.51 15.51 14.64
C LYS A 216 5.13 14.16 14.05
N LEU A 217 4.57 14.16 12.84
CA LEU A 217 4.19 12.94 12.11
C LEU A 217 5.33 12.37 11.23
N GLY A 218 6.45 13.08 11.13
CA GLY A 218 7.56 12.72 10.24
C GLY A 218 7.14 12.72 8.77
N LEU A 219 6.28 13.68 8.38
CA LEU A 219 5.80 13.90 7.01
C LEU A 219 6.34 15.22 6.46
N ASP A 220 6.30 15.39 5.15
CA ASP A 220 6.62 16.67 4.52
C ASP A 220 5.36 17.52 4.38
N TRP A 221 5.47 18.81 4.68
CA TRP A 221 4.43 19.78 4.38
C TRP A 221 4.62 20.35 2.96
N PRO A 222 3.67 20.13 2.02
CA PRO A 222 3.82 20.61 0.65
C PRO A 222 3.47 22.10 0.43
N GLY A 223 3.18 22.87 1.50
CA GLY A 223 2.82 24.27 1.43
C GLY A 223 1.32 24.54 1.20
N ASN A 224 0.52 23.54 0.91
CA ASN A 224 -0.93 23.64 0.75
C ASN A 224 -1.63 22.28 0.88
N GLY A 225 -2.93 22.31 1.16
CA GLY A 225 -3.77 21.11 1.12
C GLY A 225 -3.88 20.54 -0.31
N TRP A 226 -3.92 19.22 -0.42
CA TRP A 226 -3.99 18.51 -1.71
C TRP A 226 -5.26 17.63 -1.83
N HIS A 227 -6.39 18.08 -1.25
CA HIS A 227 -7.66 17.34 -1.17
C HIS A 227 -8.11 16.76 -2.51
N THR A 228 -7.90 17.47 -3.61
CA THR A 228 -8.31 17.05 -4.95
C THR A 228 -7.16 16.75 -5.89
N THR A 229 -5.90 16.94 -5.43
CA THR A 229 -4.68 16.59 -6.18
C THR A 229 -4.11 15.30 -5.61
N ARG A 230 -4.58 14.16 -6.08
CA ARG A 230 -4.35 12.84 -5.48
C ARG A 230 -3.02 12.18 -5.86
N ARG A 231 -2.04 12.97 -6.32
CA ARG A 231 -0.73 12.47 -6.80
C ARG A 231 -0.01 11.55 -5.82
N PRO A 232 0.04 11.80 -4.48
CA PRO A 232 0.72 10.91 -3.55
C PRO A 232 0.20 9.47 -3.60
N PHE A 233 -1.11 9.29 -3.71
CA PHE A 233 -1.75 7.97 -3.78
C PHE A 233 -1.56 7.32 -5.13
N LEU A 234 -1.68 8.09 -6.22
CA LEU A 234 -1.48 7.58 -7.58
C LEU A 234 -0.04 7.14 -7.82
N ALA A 235 0.95 7.87 -7.29
CA ALA A 235 2.36 7.51 -7.40
C ALA A 235 2.64 6.15 -6.74
N CYS A 236 2.12 5.93 -5.52
CA CYS A 236 2.26 4.66 -4.82
C CYS A 236 1.53 3.53 -5.54
N ALA A 237 0.27 3.73 -5.93
CA ALA A 237 -0.52 2.74 -6.64
C ALA A 237 0.13 2.34 -7.98
N GLY A 238 0.66 3.31 -8.73
CA GLY A 238 1.39 3.09 -9.98
C GLY A 238 2.63 2.23 -9.79
N TRP A 239 3.46 2.55 -8.80
CA TRP A 239 4.64 1.75 -8.47
C TRP A 239 4.27 0.31 -8.07
N LEU A 240 3.25 0.13 -7.24
CA LEU A 240 2.75 -1.20 -6.85
C LEU A 240 2.20 -1.97 -8.06
N SER A 241 1.53 -1.30 -8.99
CA SER A 241 1.01 -1.92 -10.20
C SER A 241 2.10 -2.37 -11.16
N GLU A 242 3.15 -1.54 -11.37
CA GLU A 242 4.33 -1.92 -12.14
C GLU A 242 5.03 -3.14 -11.51
N LEU A 243 5.19 -3.15 -10.18
CA LEU A 243 5.75 -4.27 -9.43
C LEU A 243 4.91 -5.53 -9.63
N SER A 244 3.59 -5.43 -9.44
CA SER A 244 2.67 -6.55 -9.65
C SER A 244 2.74 -7.11 -11.08
N ALA A 245 2.87 -6.25 -12.10
CA ALA A 245 3.04 -6.66 -13.48
C ALA A 245 4.36 -7.42 -13.72
N ALA A 246 5.46 -6.96 -13.12
CA ALA A 246 6.75 -7.67 -13.19
C ALA A 246 6.68 -9.06 -12.54
N LEU A 247 6.00 -9.18 -11.38
CA LEU A 247 5.75 -10.47 -10.74
C LEU A 247 4.87 -11.39 -11.60
N GLY A 248 3.82 -10.83 -12.23
CA GLY A 248 2.96 -11.54 -13.16
C GLY A 248 3.70 -12.07 -14.39
N LYS A 249 4.69 -11.30 -14.89
CA LYS A 249 5.59 -11.75 -15.99
C LYS A 249 6.40 -12.98 -15.57
N ILE A 250 6.97 -12.98 -14.38
CA ILE A 250 7.69 -14.15 -13.84
C ILE A 250 6.73 -15.35 -13.77
N GLY A 251 5.54 -15.17 -13.20
CA GLY A 251 4.53 -16.22 -13.10
C GLY A 251 4.14 -16.76 -14.47
N GLN A 252 3.89 -15.91 -15.46
CA GLN A 252 3.52 -16.34 -16.82
C GLN A 252 4.63 -17.16 -17.48
N ASP A 253 5.89 -16.71 -17.38
CA ASP A 253 7.02 -17.45 -17.96
C ASP A 253 7.20 -18.81 -17.30
N VAL A 254 7.16 -18.86 -15.95
CA VAL A 254 7.30 -20.10 -15.19
C VAL A 254 6.17 -21.09 -15.51
N ALA A 255 4.92 -20.63 -15.64
CA ALA A 255 3.79 -21.48 -16.06
C ALA A 255 4.01 -22.06 -17.47
N MET A 256 4.51 -21.25 -18.41
CA MET A 256 4.85 -21.71 -19.76
C MET A 256 6.02 -22.71 -19.77
N MET A 257 7.03 -22.49 -18.93
CA MET A 257 8.15 -23.43 -18.78
C MET A 257 7.67 -24.76 -18.17
N ALA A 258 6.79 -24.71 -17.17
CA ALA A 258 6.19 -25.90 -16.57
C ALA A 258 5.34 -26.70 -17.56
N LEU A 259 4.62 -26.04 -18.48
CA LEU A 259 3.85 -26.70 -19.55
C LEU A 259 4.75 -27.54 -20.46
N ARG A 260 6.01 -27.15 -20.68
CA ARG A 260 7.00 -27.89 -21.50
C ARG A 260 7.66 -29.03 -20.73
N GLY A 261 7.25 -29.25 -19.48
CA GLY A 261 7.76 -30.31 -18.62
C GLY A 261 9.10 -29.95 -17.95
N SER A 262 9.68 -30.95 -17.31
CA SER A 262 10.91 -30.76 -16.49
C SER A 262 12.17 -30.43 -17.30
N VAL A 263 12.07 -30.30 -18.62
CA VAL A 263 13.23 -30.00 -19.49
C VAL A 263 13.77 -28.57 -19.20
N ASP A 264 12.87 -27.58 -19.10
CA ASP A 264 13.26 -26.21 -18.94
C ASP A 264 13.35 -25.76 -17.45
N ILE A 265 12.48 -26.33 -16.59
CA ILE A 265 12.44 -25.98 -15.17
C ILE A 265 11.95 -27.17 -14.32
N ALA A 266 12.51 -27.34 -13.15
CA ALA A 266 12.07 -28.34 -12.18
C ALA A 266 11.84 -27.70 -10.82
N PHE A 267 10.85 -28.21 -10.08
CA PHE A 267 10.43 -27.69 -8.79
C PHE A 267 10.47 -28.74 -7.70
N SER A 268 10.68 -28.32 -6.46
CA SER A 268 10.35 -29.10 -5.27
C SER A 268 8.92 -28.78 -4.85
N GLY A 269 8.01 -29.76 -4.95
CA GLY A 269 6.61 -29.56 -4.61
C GLY A 269 5.76 -29.05 -5.79
N GLY A 270 4.50 -28.73 -5.52
CA GLY A 270 3.49 -28.28 -6.48
C GLY A 270 2.09 -28.54 -5.96
N GLY A 271 1.09 -27.94 -6.60
CA GLY A 271 -0.33 -28.16 -6.27
C GLY A 271 -0.77 -29.57 -6.68
N SER A 272 -1.35 -30.33 -5.74
CA SER A 272 -1.88 -31.68 -6.03
C SER A 272 -3.12 -31.64 -6.92
N SER A 273 -3.36 -32.74 -7.63
CA SER A 273 -4.60 -32.95 -8.40
C SER A 273 -5.47 -33.99 -7.68
N SER A 274 -6.77 -33.70 -7.53
CA SER A 274 -7.73 -34.63 -6.95
C SER A 274 -7.99 -35.86 -7.83
N ALA A 275 -7.76 -35.76 -9.14
CA ALA A 275 -8.03 -36.80 -10.11
C ALA A 275 -6.77 -37.50 -10.67
N MET A 276 -5.60 -36.89 -10.56
CA MET A 276 -4.35 -37.36 -11.15
C MET A 276 -3.22 -37.26 -10.13
N PRO A 277 -2.86 -38.36 -9.43
CA PRO A 277 -1.90 -38.29 -8.31
C PRO A 277 -0.50 -37.77 -8.68
N ASN A 278 -0.08 -37.97 -9.94
CA ASN A 278 1.24 -37.54 -10.42
C ASN A 278 1.27 -36.14 -11.04
N LYS A 279 0.12 -35.43 -11.08
CA LYS A 279 0.04 -34.09 -11.66
C LYS A 279 0.41 -33.06 -10.62
N GLN A 280 1.41 -32.24 -10.91
CA GLN A 280 1.81 -31.09 -10.11
C GLN A 280 1.45 -29.80 -10.86
N ASN A 281 0.54 -29.01 -10.29
CA ASN A 281 0.10 -27.74 -10.88
C ASN A 281 1.04 -26.62 -10.46
N PRO A 282 1.40 -25.67 -11.36
CA PRO A 282 2.22 -24.49 -11.03
C PRO A 282 1.38 -23.41 -10.34
N VAL A 283 0.72 -23.74 -9.22
CA VAL A 283 -0.27 -22.89 -8.55
C VAL A 283 0.28 -21.51 -8.18
N ALA A 284 1.53 -21.45 -7.69
CA ALA A 284 2.15 -20.17 -7.36
C ALA A 284 2.34 -19.28 -8.60
N ALA A 285 2.71 -19.86 -9.74
CA ALA A 285 2.86 -19.13 -10.98
C ALA A 285 1.51 -18.61 -11.53
N GLU A 286 0.46 -19.44 -11.50
CA GLU A 286 -0.90 -19.05 -11.91
C GLU A 286 -1.46 -17.95 -11.00
N ARG A 287 -1.20 -18.04 -9.69
CA ARG A 287 -1.58 -17.04 -8.70
C ARG A 287 -0.96 -15.67 -9.01
N LEU A 288 0.33 -15.60 -9.35
CA LEU A 288 1.00 -14.35 -9.74
C LEU A 288 0.35 -13.70 -10.96
N VAL A 289 0.00 -14.47 -11.97
CA VAL A 289 -0.68 -13.97 -13.17
C VAL A 289 -2.06 -13.41 -12.82
N ALA A 290 -2.81 -14.12 -11.98
CA ALA A 290 -4.15 -13.68 -11.55
C ALA A 290 -4.07 -12.37 -10.74
N LEU A 291 -3.15 -12.26 -9.76
CA LEU A 291 -2.94 -11.07 -8.96
C LEU A 291 -2.52 -9.85 -9.82
N ALA A 292 -1.62 -10.04 -10.79
CA ALA A 292 -1.20 -8.98 -11.69
C ALA A 292 -2.36 -8.46 -12.56
N ARG A 293 -3.18 -9.34 -13.12
CA ARG A 293 -4.37 -8.96 -13.90
C ARG A 293 -5.41 -8.24 -13.06
N PHE A 294 -5.66 -8.70 -11.85
CA PHE A 294 -6.56 -8.05 -10.91
C PHE A 294 -6.07 -6.65 -10.55
N ASN A 295 -4.78 -6.51 -10.19
CA ASN A 295 -4.16 -5.23 -9.87
C ASN A 295 -4.26 -4.21 -11.02
N THR A 296 -4.01 -4.66 -12.27
CA THR A 296 -4.17 -3.81 -13.46
C THR A 296 -5.61 -3.28 -13.60
N SER A 297 -6.62 -4.08 -13.28
CA SER A 297 -8.02 -3.64 -13.31
C SER A 297 -8.30 -2.58 -12.23
N LEU A 298 -7.72 -2.72 -11.05
CA LEU A 298 -7.84 -1.76 -9.96
C LEU A 298 -7.15 -0.42 -10.30
N MET A 299 -6.04 -0.43 -11.05
CA MET A 299 -5.40 0.80 -11.53
C MET A 299 -6.32 1.66 -12.40
N GLY A 300 -7.16 1.03 -13.23
CA GLY A 300 -8.20 1.75 -13.96
C GLY A 300 -9.14 2.52 -13.02
N ALA A 301 -9.58 1.90 -11.94
CA ALA A 301 -10.42 2.54 -10.92
C ALA A 301 -9.65 3.63 -10.16
N MET A 302 -8.35 3.45 -9.85
CA MET A 302 -7.51 4.50 -9.25
C MET A 302 -7.43 5.75 -10.13
N HIS A 303 -7.33 5.59 -11.46
CA HIS A 303 -7.38 6.73 -12.38
C HIS A 303 -8.74 7.42 -12.37
N GLN A 304 -9.86 6.69 -12.28
CA GLN A 304 -11.19 7.27 -12.12
C GLN A 304 -11.33 8.05 -10.81
N ALA A 305 -10.71 7.57 -9.73
CA ALA A 305 -10.70 8.24 -8.43
C ALA A 305 -9.89 9.56 -8.41
N GLN A 306 -9.16 9.90 -9.50
CA GLN A 306 -8.50 11.22 -9.62
C GLN A 306 -9.46 12.35 -10.02
N ILE A 307 -10.67 12.02 -10.45
CA ILE A 307 -11.64 13.02 -10.95
C ILE A 307 -12.46 13.51 -9.76
N HIS A 308 -12.03 14.59 -9.15
CA HIS A 308 -12.72 15.24 -8.04
C HIS A 308 -13.53 16.43 -8.52
N GLU A 309 -14.72 16.63 -7.94
CA GLU A 309 -15.53 17.82 -8.14
C GLU A 309 -15.10 18.91 -7.16
N MET A 310 -14.87 20.11 -7.69
CA MET A 310 -14.54 21.30 -6.90
C MET A 310 -13.47 21.03 -5.84
N GLU A 311 -13.72 21.40 -4.60
CA GLU A 311 -12.76 21.30 -3.49
C GLU A 311 -12.74 19.93 -2.80
N ARG A 312 -13.76 19.07 -3.07
CA ARG A 312 -13.85 17.72 -2.46
C ARG A 312 -14.89 16.86 -3.16
N SER A 313 -14.52 15.57 -3.40
CA SER A 313 -15.42 14.57 -3.98
C SER A 313 -15.63 13.39 -3.02
N GLY A 314 -16.85 13.19 -2.57
CA GLY A 314 -17.22 12.01 -1.79
C GLY A 314 -17.15 10.72 -2.60
N ALA A 315 -17.54 10.76 -3.88
CA ALA A 315 -17.53 9.60 -4.76
C ALA A 315 -16.09 9.14 -5.07
N ALA A 316 -15.19 10.07 -5.41
CA ALA A 316 -13.80 9.77 -5.70
C ALA A 316 -13.07 9.21 -4.48
N MET A 317 -13.24 9.83 -3.29
CA MET A 317 -12.67 9.34 -2.03
C MET A 317 -13.16 7.92 -1.70
N THR A 318 -14.46 7.65 -1.82
CA THR A 318 -15.02 6.32 -1.56
C THR A 318 -14.41 5.27 -2.49
N LEU A 319 -14.30 5.57 -3.80
CA LEU A 319 -13.69 4.68 -4.76
C LEU A 319 -12.21 4.41 -4.42
N GLU A 320 -11.47 5.43 -4.03
CA GLU A 320 -10.07 5.33 -3.60
C GLU A 320 -9.90 4.40 -2.39
N TRP A 321 -10.74 4.55 -1.35
CA TRP A 321 -10.75 3.67 -0.18
C TRP A 321 -11.10 2.21 -0.50
N MET A 322 -11.92 1.98 -1.52
CA MET A 322 -12.24 0.63 -1.98
C MET A 322 -11.07 -0.03 -2.71
N VAL A 323 -10.28 0.73 -3.45
CA VAL A 323 -9.33 0.21 -4.44
C VAL A 323 -7.90 0.16 -3.89
N LEU A 324 -7.43 1.24 -3.26
CA LEU A 324 -6.03 1.40 -2.87
C LEU A 324 -5.53 0.33 -1.89
N PRO A 325 -6.27 -0.05 -0.83
CA PRO A 325 -5.86 -1.14 0.05
C PRO A 325 -5.73 -2.48 -0.67
N GLN A 326 -6.60 -2.75 -1.67
CA GLN A 326 -6.56 -3.98 -2.44
C GLN A 326 -5.34 -4.04 -3.36
N ILE A 327 -4.93 -2.92 -3.98
CA ILE A 327 -3.68 -2.82 -4.75
C ILE A 327 -2.48 -3.15 -3.85
N CYS A 328 -2.44 -2.58 -2.66
CA CYS A 328 -1.38 -2.83 -1.69
C CYS A 328 -1.30 -4.30 -1.28
N GLU A 329 -2.43 -4.86 -0.86
CA GLU A 329 -2.51 -6.22 -0.32
C GLU A 329 -2.19 -7.28 -1.38
N THR A 330 -2.73 -7.14 -2.61
CA THR A 330 -2.48 -8.09 -3.69
C THR A 330 -1.05 -8.03 -4.21
N THR A 331 -0.41 -6.86 -4.20
CA THR A 331 1.01 -6.73 -4.56
C THR A 331 1.92 -7.36 -3.50
N GLY A 332 1.64 -7.13 -2.21
CA GLY A 332 2.38 -7.75 -1.12
C GLY A 332 2.27 -9.28 -1.13
N CYS A 333 1.06 -9.80 -1.36
CA CYS A 333 0.81 -11.22 -1.56
C CYS A 333 1.59 -11.76 -2.76
N GLY A 334 1.65 -11.02 -3.87
CA GLY A 334 2.43 -11.37 -5.05
C GLY A 334 3.93 -11.48 -4.77
N LEU A 335 4.50 -10.58 -3.98
CA LEU A 335 5.91 -10.65 -3.58
C LEU A 335 6.22 -11.93 -2.79
N LEU A 336 5.38 -12.28 -1.82
CA LEU A 336 5.53 -13.53 -1.04
C LEU A 336 5.41 -14.76 -1.94
N ALA A 337 4.39 -14.79 -2.82
CA ALA A 337 4.18 -15.90 -3.75
C ALA A 337 5.32 -16.05 -4.76
N CYS A 338 5.90 -14.95 -5.23
CA CYS A 338 7.02 -15.01 -6.17
C CYS A 338 8.28 -15.56 -5.50
N ARG A 339 8.57 -15.14 -4.27
CA ARG A 339 9.70 -15.69 -3.50
C ARG A 339 9.54 -17.18 -3.22
N GLU A 340 8.32 -17.61 -2.85
CA GLU A 340 7.99 -19.03 -2.69
C GLU A 340 8.23 -19.80 -4.01
N LEU A 341 7.76 -19.25 -5.13
CA LEU A 341 7.94 -19.85 -6.46
C LEU A 341 9.43 -19.99 -6.83
N ILE A 342 10.21 -18.91 -6.71
CA ILE A 342 11.65 -18.93 -7.03
C ILE A 342 12.41 -19.86 -6.08
N GLY A 343 12.09 -19.86 -4.79
CA GLY A 343 12.69 -20.77 -3.80
C GLY A 343 12.38 -22.26 -4.05
N SER A 344 11.26 -22.55 -4.71
CA SER A 344 10.89 -23.94 -5.09
C SER A 344 11.63 -24.47 -6.32
N VAL A 345 12.28 -23.60 -7.12
CA VAL A 345 13.02 -24.00 -8.32
C VAL A 345 14.26 -24.78 -7.94
N THR A 346 14.26 -26.08 -8.24
CA THR A 346 15.41 -26.98 -8.01
C THR A 346 16.42 -26.94 -9.15
N ARG A 347 15.95 -26.67 -10.37
CA ARG A 347 16.78 -26.53 -11.57
C ARG A 347 16.09 -25.66 -12.62
N MET A 348 16.85 -24.79 -13.27
CA MET A 348 16.43 -24.00 -14.44
C MET A 348 17.39 -24.22 -15.59
N GLY A 349 16.86 -24.72 -16.72
CA GLY A 349 17.65 -25.08 -17.90
C GLY A 349 18.15 -26.52 -17.93
N ARG A 350 18.67 -26.94 -19.10
CA ARG A 350 19.25 -28.22 -19.36
C ARG A 350 20.74 -28.23 -18.99
N GLU A 351 21.28 -29.38 -18.64
CA GLU A 351 22.73 -29.58 -18.63
C GLU A 351 23.28 -29.46 -20.06
N THR A 352 24.35 -28.71 -20.20
CA THR A 352 25.09 -28.58 -21.47
C THR A 352 25.86 -29.88 -21.79
#